data_56eecdd2826795a1979d82b4330699c8
#
_entry.id   56eecdd2826795a1979d82b4330699c8
#
_cell.length_a   1.000
_cell.length_b   1.000
_cell.length_c   1.000
_cell.angle_alpha   90.00
_cell.angle_beta   90.00
_cell.angle_gamma   90.00
#
_symmetry.space_group_name_H-M   'P 1'
#
loop_
_entity.id
_entity.type
_entity.pdbx_description
1 polymer ?
#
loop_
_entity_poly.entity_id
_entity_poly.type
_entity_poly.pdbx_seq_one_letter_code
_entity_poly.pdbx_strand_id
1 'polypeptide(L)'
;MISRRKAVFGGALVAASAAWAQPLQKITINYPNRSGSNWPLFLAKEGGYYQKYGLDVNLVFGVMPAGIAMLVSGEAQMVNSSLEQLMQAASKDGSMVLTGSSLNRGMFALMAAKDINSIKDLKGKRIAIGQIGDAPYNYLLALLAKGGLKPRDVQWISVGTDVSGRAAALTTGRADATLLTAPAYFKVEESGYKTLANLVDHPDIFASTAYMMKKSAVTADPKLPEKLIQAHAEAIKRYYDDKAFAVKSFMIYDKGTSQAEVERVYDLYAKPMAFERVPYILAAAVKSVVEQQADAQIAAQMKAYDFHKVIDNSYVERLVKDGFFEKLYGPSVKAEQDRKAKLAFK
;
A
#
# COMPACT_ATOMS: atom_id res chain seq x y z
N MET A 1 0.40 89.63 5.37
CA MET A 1 1.07 88.48 6.09
C MET A 1 0.24 87.25 5.91
N ILE A 2 0.61 86.33 5.01
CA ILE A 2 -0.12 85.08 4.73
C ILE A 2 0.87 83.95 4.99
N SER A 3 0.58 83.20 6.04
CA SER A 3 1.34 82.02 6.47
C SER A 3 1.06 80.83 5.59
N ARG A 4 2.05 80.28 4.91
CA ARG A 4 1.96 78.99 4.16
C ARG A 4 2.28 77.82 5.12
N ARG A 5 1.27 77.03 5.46
CA ARG A 5 1.49 75.72 6.09
C ARG A 5 1.86 74.71 5.01
N LYS A 6 3.06 74.10 5.13
CA LYS A 6 3.49 72.94 4.34
C LYS A 6 2.90 71.71 4.96
N ALA A 7 2.07 70.98 4.20
CA ALA A 7 1.61 69.64 4.56
C ALA A 7 2.70 68.65 4.10
N VAL A 8 3.27 67.88 5.03
CA VAL A 8 4.17 66.78 4.76
C VAL A 8 3.33 65.52 4.62
N PHE A 9 3.19 65.01 3.40
CA PHE A 9 2.63 63.68 3.16
C PHE A 9 3.73 62.64 3.38
N GLY A 10 3.68 61.95 4.52
CA GLY A 10 4.49 60.79 4.78
C GLY A 10 3.87 59.58 4.07
N GLY A 11 4.41 59.20 2.91
CA GLY A 11 4.04 57.95 2.24
C GLY A 11 4.68 56.76 2.97
N ALA A 12 3.85 55.96 3.65
CA ALA A 12 4.26 54.65 4.17
C ALA A 12 4.40 53.69 2.99
N LEU A 13 5.62 53.35 2.61
CA LEU A 13 5.92 52.23 1.71
C LEU A 13 5.58 50.92 2.46
N VAL A 14 4.44 50.33 2.14
CA VAL A 14 4.14 48.92 2.52
C VAL A 14 4.98 48.05 1.59
N ALA A 15 6.14 47.61 2.05
CA ALA A 15 6.91 46.56 1.40
C ALA A 15 6.10 45.22 1.52
N ALA A 16 5.35 44.91 0.49
CA ALA A 16 4.80 43.58 0.32
C ALA A 16 5.96 42.62 0.08
N SER A 17 6.39 41.93 1.14
CA SER A 17 7.32 40.81 1.02
C SER A 17 6.61 39.71 0.20
N ALA A 18 6.95 39.59 -1.08
CA ALA A 18 6.61 38.45 -1.89
C ALA A 18 7.28 37.23 -1.21
N ALA A 19 6.51 36.47 -0.47
CA ALA A 19 6.97 35.17 0.03
C ALA A 19 7.23 34.31 -1.21
N TRP A 20 8.49 34.17 -1.58
CA TRP A 20 8.92 33.23 -2.61
C TRP A 20 8.52 31.84 -2.15
N ALA A 21 7.50 31.27 -2.79
CA ALA A 21 7.13 29.91 -2.55
C ALA A 21 8.38 29.04 -2.80
N GLN A 22 8.84 28.34 -1.77
CA GLN A 22 9.98 27.44 -1.94
C GLN A 22 9.64 26.42 -3.04
N PRO A 23 10.60 26.12 -3.93
CA PRO A 23 10.36 25.14 -4.99
C PRO A 23 10.01 23.78 -4.36
N LEU A 24 9.00 23.12 -4.92
CA LEU A 24 8.58 21.81 -4.46
C LEU A 24 9.73 20.80 -4.62
N GLN A 25 9.92 19.96 -3.61
CA GLN A 25 10.89 18.88 -3.63
C GLN A 25 10.40 17.79 -4.59
N LYS A 26 11.20 17.47 -5.62
CA LYS A 26 10.88 16.40 -6.58
C LYS A 26 11.07 15.04 -5.93
N ILE A 27 10.04 14.21 -5.98
CA ILE A 27 9.99 12.85 -5.41
C ILE A 27 9.43 11.90 -6.45
N THR A 28 10.10 10.79 -6.67
CA THR A 28 9.56 9.67 -7.46
C THR A 28 9.13 8.55 -6.51
N ILE A 29 7.89 8.07 -6.70
CA ILE A 29 7.33 6.93 -5.97
C ILE A 29 7.02 5.83 -6.97
N ASN A 30 7.61 4.64 -6.78
CA ASN A 30 7.26 3.45 -7.55
C ASN A 30 6.10 2.70 -6.88
N TYR A 31 5.19 2.17 -7.71
CA TYR A 31 4.12 1.26 -7.31
C TYR A 31 3.99 0.08 -8.30
N PRO A 32 3.81 -1.19 -7.82
CA PRO A 32 3.99 -2.37 -8.66
C PRO A 32 2.75 -2.83 -9.43
N ASN A 33 1.57 -2.27 -9.14
CA ASN A 33 0.31 -2.68 -9.76
C ASN A 33 -0.73 -1.56 -9.69
N ARG A 34 -1.77 -1.65 -10.52
CA ARG A 34 -2.91 -0.72 -10.55
C ARG A 34 -4.10 -1.25 -9.75
N SER A 35 -3.85 -1.88 -8.61
CA SER A 35 -4.90 -2.34 -7.71
C SER A 35 -5.32 -1.27 -6.70
N GLY A 36 -6.43 -1.51 -6.02
CA GLY A 36 -6.93 -0.63 -4.97
C GLY A 36 -5.93 -0.36 -3.84
N SER A 37 -4.95 -1.24 -3.60
CA SER A 37 -3.92 -1.01 -2.57
C SER A 37 -3.07 0.25 -2.79
N ASN A 38 -2.98 0.74 -4.02
CA ASN A 38 -2.25 1.95 -4.38
C ASN A 38 -3.15 3.21 -4.46
N TRP A 39 -4.44 3.09 -4.18
CA TRP A 39 -5.39 4.20 -4.24
C TRP A 39 -4.96 5.44 -3.44
N PRO A 40 -4.41 5.31 -2.22
CA PRO A 40 -3.94 6.47 -1.46
C PRO A 40 -2.88 7.30 -2.20
N LEU A 41 -2.01 6.68 -3.02
CA LEU A 41 -1.01 7.38 -3.83
C LEU A 41 -1.69 8.24 -4.91
N PHE A 42 -2.66 7.66 -5.61
CA PHE A 42 -3.39 8.33 -6.68
C PHE A 42 -4.19 9.52 -6.13
N LEU A 43 -4.89 9.31 -5.03
CA LEU A 43 -5.64 10.37 -4.34
C LEU A 43 -4.72 11.49 -3.83
N ALA A 44 -3.55 11.13 -3.28
CA ALA A 44 -2.61 12.13 -2.79
C ALA A 44 -2.07 13.01 -3.94
N LYS A 45 -1.86 12.42 -5.12
CA LYS A 45 -1.43 13.15 -6.31
C LYS A 45 -2.55 14.03 -6.86
N GLU A 46 -3.72 13.44 -7.13
CA GLU A 46 -4.84 14.14 -7.78
C GLU A 46 -5.53 15.15 -6.85
N GLY A 47 -5.47 14.95 -5.53
CA GLY A 47 -5.98 15.86 -4.52
C GLY A 47 -5.03 17.00 -4.15
N GLY A 48 -3.83 17.05 -4.72
CA GLY A 48 -2.84 18.09 -4.41
C GLY A 48 -2.22 17.94 -3.01
N TYR A 49 -2.40 16.80 -2.35
CA TYR A 49 -1.90 16.64 -0.98
C TYR A 49 -0.38 16.57 -0.90
N TYR A 50 0.30 16.06 -1.92
CA TYR A 50 1.76 16.11 -1.97
C TYR A 50 2.27 17.56 -2.04
N GLN A 51 1.68 18.38 -2.91
CA GLN A 51 2.04 19.80 -3.05
C GLN A 51 1.80 20.58 -1.75
N LYS A 52 0.73 20.27 -1.01
CA LYS A 52 0.44 20.84 0.30
C LYS A 52 1.59 20.64 1.30
N TYR A 53 2.31 19.52 1.19
CA TYR A 53 3.48 19.21 2.03
C TYR A 53 4.82 19.53 1.35
N GLY A 54 4.82 20.36 0.30
CA GLY A 54 6.02 20.82 -0.38
C GLY A 54 6.66 19.79 -1.31
N LEU A 55 5.90 18.78 -1.77
CA LEU A 55 6.41 17.70 -2.62
C LEU A 55 5.81 17.79 -4.04
N ASP A 56 6.66 17.67 -5.06
CA ASP A 56 6.25 17.39 -6.45
C ASP A 56 6.49 15.91 -6.74
N VAL A 57 5.43 15.11 -6.64
CA VAL A 57 5.52 13.64 -6.73
C VAL A 57 5.25 13.15 -8.15
N ASN A 58 6.18 12.36 -8.69
CA ASN A 58 6.00 11.55 -9.88
C ASN A 58 5.69 10.10 -9.48
N LEU A 59 4.55 9.57 -9.91
CA LEU A 59 4.15 8.17 -9.68
C LEU A 59 4.59 7.32 -10.87
N VAL A 60 5.45 6.32 -10.63
CA VAL A 60 5.98 5.42 -11.67
C VAL A 60 5.47 4.00 -11.46
N PHE A 61 4.72 3.51 -12.45
CA PHE A 61 4.33 2.11 -12.50
C PHE A 61 5.53 1.24 -12.90
N GLY A 62 5.82 0.21 -12.13
CA GLY A 62 6.88 -0.74 -12.44
C GLY A 62 6.91 -1.88 -11.42
N VAL A 63 7.02 -3.12 -11.92
CA VAL A 63 7.05 -4.33 -11.09
C VAL A 63 8.11 -4.25 -9.99
N MET A 64 7.92 -5.00 -8.90
CA MET A 64 8.71 -4.88 -7.68
C MET A 64 10.25 -4.91 -7.88
N PRO A 65 10.85 -5.80 -8.70
CA PRO A 65 12.28 -5.76 -8.92
C PRO A 65 12.79 -4.45 -9.52
N ALA A 66 12.02 -3.85 -10.44
CA ALA A 66 12.34 -2.55 -11.02
C ALA A 66 12.22 -1.43 -9.96
N GLY A 67 11.17 -1.47 -9.11
CA GLY A 67 11.00 -0.52 -8.01
C GLY A 67 12.18 -0.55 -7.03
N ILE A 68 12.65 -1.73 -6.65
CA ILE A 68 13.83 -1.87 -5.78
C ILE A 68 15.08 -1.33 -6.48
N ALA A 69 15.29 -1.64 -7.77
CA ALA A 69 16.41 -1.09 -8.53
C ALA A 69 16.40 0.44 -8.57
N MET A 70 15.22 1.06 -8.82
CA MET A 70 15.04 2.52 -8.79
C MET A 70 15.33 3.11 -7.39
N LEU A 71 14.96 2.39 -6.32
CA LEU A 71 15.25 2.84 -4.96
C LEU A 71 16.76 2.77 -4.67
N VAL A 72 17.43 1.68 -5.07
CA VAL A 72 18.90 1.49 -4.91
C VAL A 72 19.68 2.51 -5.72
N SER A 73 19.27 2.81 -6.96
CA SER A 73 19.93 3.83 -7.81
C SER A 73 19.68 5.28 -7.33
N GLY A 74 18.60 5.49 -6.55
CA GLY A 74 18.16 6.84 -6.12
C GLY A 74 17.20 7.52 -7.10
N GLU A 75 16.79 6.84 -8.17
CA GLU A 75 15.76 7.32 -9.10
C GLU A 75 14.39 7.43 -8.43
N ALA A 76 14.07 6.52 -7.52
CA ALA A 76 12.89 6.63 -6.66
C ALA A 76 13.31 6.91 -5.21
N GLN A 77 12.51 7.72 -4.51
CA GLN A 77 12.68 8.00 -3.08
C GLN A 77 11.82 7.09 -2.22
N MET A 78 10.72 6.55 -2.79
CA MET A 78 9.84 5.62 -2.09
C MET A 78 9.37 4.52 -3.03
N VAL A 79 9.20 3.31 -2.48
CA VAL A 79 8.45 2.20 -3.08
C VAL A 79 7.28 1.87 -2.17
N ASN A 80 6.06 1.75 -2.74
CA ASN A 80 4.88 1.24 -2.06
C ASN A 80 4.58 -0.17 -2.56
N SER A 81 4.71 -1.19 -1.72
CA SER A 81 4.49 -2.58 -2.12
C SER A 81 4.10 -3.47 -0.94
N SER A 82 3.95 -4.78 -1.18
CA SER A 82 3.65 -5.73 -0.11
C SER A 82 4.78 -5.77 0.93
N LEU A 83 4.40 -5.86 2.20
CA LEU A 83 5.35 -5.91 3.32
C LEU A 83 6.35 -7.07 3.17
N GLU A 84 5.89 -8.22 2.66
CA GLU A 84 6.73 -9.41 2.42
C GLU A 84 7.90 -9.09 1.49
N GLN A 85 7.61 -8.49 0.33
CA GLN A 85 8.63 -8.18 -0.67
C GLN A 85 9.59 -7.08 -0.17
N LEU A 86 9.06 -6.09 0.54
CA LEU A 86 9.87 -5.03 1.13
C LEU A 86 10.79 -5.56 2.22
N MET A 87 10.30 -6.42 3.11
CA MET A 87 11.12 -7.05 4.15
C MET A 87 12.18 -7.98 3.56
N GLN A 88 11.85 -8.75 2.51
CA GLN A 88 12.84 -9.56 1.78
C GLN A 88 13.94 -8.68 1.17
N ALA A 89 13.59 -7.56 0.54
CA ALA A 89 14.57 -6.64 -0.03
C ALA A 89 15.44 -6.01 1.07
N ALA A 90 14.82 -5.51 2.15
CA ALA A 90 15.53 -4.88 3.27
C ALA A 90 16.44 -5.86 4.03
N SER A 91 16.09 -7.15 4.09
CA SER A 91 16.96 -8.17 4.70
C SER A 91 18.20 -8.48 3.88
N LYS A 92 18.21 -8.17 2.58
CA LYS A 92 19.37 -8.27 1.70
C LYS A 92 20.21 -7.01 1.66
N ASP A 93 19.54 -5.86 1.78
CA ASP A 93 20.17 -4.54 1.73
C ASP A 93 19.69 -3.69 2.91
N GLY A 94 20.48 -3.66 3.98
CA GLY A 94 20.21 -2.90 5.20
C GLY A 94 20.21 -1.37 5.01
N SER A 95 20.43 -0.85 3.79
CA SER A 95 20.36 0.59 3.49
C SER A 95 18.91 1.12 3.39
N MET A 96 17.91 0.21 3.46
CA MET A 96 16.50 0.55 3.37
C MET A 96 15.86 0.76 4.75
N VAL A 97 14.74 1.50 4.75
CA VAL A 97 13.87 1.70 5.93
C VAL A 97 12.40 1.67 5.52
N LEU A 98 11.59 0.95 6.30
CA LEU A 98 10.13 0.92 6.16
C LEU A 98 9.54 1.90 7.18
N THR A 99 8.71 2.83 6.71
CA THR A 99 8.28 4.01 7.50
C THR A 99 6.80 4.04 7.83
N GLY A 100 6.01 3.10 7.34
CA GLY A 100 4.58 3.01 7.61
C GLY A 100 3.88 1.98 6.72
N SER A 101 2.63 1.68 7.05
CA SER A 101 1.78 0.73 6.31
C SER A 101 0.38 1.31 6.12
N SER A 102 -0.02 1.55 4.88
CA SER A 102 -1.36 2.09 4.56
C SER A 102 -2.47 1.05 4.54
N LEU A 103 -2.11 -0.24 4.54
CA LEU A 103 -3.05 -1.34 4.41
C LEU A 103 -2.52 -2.56 5.17
N ASN A 104 -3.34 -3.14 6.05
CA ASN A 104 -3.03 -4.38 6.76
C ASN A 104 -4.01 -5.53 6.45
N ARG A 105 -4.88 -5.35 5.44
CA ARG A 105 -5.85 -6.35 5.00
C ARG A 105 -5.72 -6.60 3.50
N GLY A 106 -5.64 -7.87 3.10
CA GLY A 106 -5.64 -8.25 1.70
C GLY A 106 -7.03 -8.21 1.09
N MET A 107 -7.14 -7.58 -0.07
CA MET A 107 -8.35 -7.57 -0.88
C MET A 107 -8.20 -8.61 -2.01
N PHE A 108 -7.90 -9.84 -1.62
CA PHE A 108 -7.74 -10.97 -2.52
C PHE A 108 -8.90 -11.95 -2.37
N ALA A 109 -9.29 -12.57 -3.48
CA ALA A 109 -10.23 -13.68 -3.51
C ALA A 109 -9.54 -14.94 -4.06
N LEU A 110 -9.71 -16.06 -3.38
CA LEU A 110 -9.34 -17.39 -3.89
C LEU A 110 -10.42 -17.84 -4.86
N MET A 111 -10.12 -17.74 -6.14
CA MET A 111 -11.00 -18.14 -7.23
C MET A 111 -10.69 -19.56 -7.68
N ALA A 112 -11.72 -20.30 -8.03
CA ALA A 112 -11.60 -21.70 -8.47
C ALA A 112 -12.54 -22.03 -9.62
N ALA A 113 -12.24 -23.10 -10.34
CA ALA A 113 -13.07 -23.66 -11.39
C ALA A 113 -14.48 -24.02 -10.86
N LYS A 114 -15.45 -24.08 -11.77
CA LYS A 114 -16.90 -24.19 -11.46
C LYS A 114 -17.29 -25.43 -10.67
N ASP A 115 -16.52 -26.51 -10.79
CA ASP A 115 -16.70 -27.79 -10.13
C ASP A 115 -16.05 -27.89 -8.74
N ILE A 116 -15.25 -26.90 -8.35
CA ILE A 116 -14.56 -26.84 -7.05
C ILE A 116 -15.41 -26.03 -6.07
N ASN A 117 -15.76 -26.61 -4.91
CA ASN A 117 -16.71 -25.99 -3.98
C ASN A 117 -16.08 -25.58 -2.65
N SER A 118 -14.90 -26.08 -2.32
CA SER A 118 -14.21 -25.80 -1.07
C SER A 118 -12.69 -25.81 -1.24
N ILE A 119 -11.99 -25.26 -0.25
CA ILE A 119 -10.51 -25.33 -0.23
C ILE A 119 -10.03 -26.80 -0.18
N LYS A 120 -10.78 -27.70 0.45
CA LYS A 120 -10.41 -29.12 0.52
C LYS A 120 -10.40 -29.80 -0.86
N ASP A 121 -11.27 -29.35 -1.78
CA ASP A 121 -11.35 -29.89 -3.14
C ASP A 121 -10.15 -29.50 -4.01
N LEU A 122 -9.29 -28.60 -3.51
CA LEU A 122 -8.04 -28.23 -4.18
C LEU A 122 -6.94 -29.29 -4.07
N LYS A 123 -7.15 -30.37 -3.33
CA LYS A 123 -6.18 -31.47 -3.26
C LYS A 123 -5.94 -32.08 -4.64
N GLY A 124 -4.67 -32.15 -5.06
CA GLY A 124 -4.25 -32.59 -6.38
C GLY A 124 -4.48 -31.60 -7.54
N LYS A 125 -5.11 -30.47 -7.28
CA LYS A 125 -5.44 -29.44 -8.28
C LYS A 125 -4.26 -28.54 -8.57
N ARG A 126 -4.28 -27.88 -9.76
CA ARG A 126 -3.30 -26.92 -10.24
C ARG A 126 -3.68 -25.54 -9.73
N ILE A 127 -2.77 -24.87 -9.04
CA ILE A 127 -2.96 -23.51 -8.54
C ILE A 127 -1.98 -22.56 -9.22
N ALA A 128 -2.53 -21.56 -9.93
CA ALA A 128 -1.70 -20.51 -10.55
C ALA A 128 -1.21 -19.51 -9.51
N ILE A 129 0.08 -19.21 -9.56
CA ILE A 129 0.78 -18.22 -8.72
C ILE A 129 1.64 -17.33 -9.59
N GLY A 130 2.11 -16.19 -9.07
CA GLY A 130 3.11 -15.38 -9.73
C GLY A 130 4.45 -16.11 -9.77
N GLN A 131 4.98 -16.36 -8.61
CA GLN A 131 6.18 -17.19 -8.36
C GLN A 131 6.15 -17.73 -6.93
N ILE A 132 6.92 -18.78 -6.69
CA ILE A 132 7.11 -19.31 -5.33
C ILE A 132 7.73 -18.22 -4.44
N GLY A 133 7.15 -18.03 -3.24
CA GLY A 133 7.61 -17.03 -2.27
C GLY A 133 7.10 -15.61 -2.49
N ASP A 134 6.27 -15.34 -3.52
CA ASP A 134 5.59 -14.05 -3.62
C ASP A 134 4.43 -13.94 -2.60
N ALA A 135 3.91 -12.72 -2.42
CA ALA A 135 2.86 -12.48 -1.43
C ALA A 135 1.57 -13.30 -1.71
N PRO A 136 1.03 -13.36 -2.94
CA PRO A 136 -0.12 -14.22 -3.24
C PRO A 136 0.13 -15.69 -2.95
N TYR A 137 1.35 -16.22 -3.19
CA TYR A 137 1.70 -17.59 -2.85
C TYR A 137 1.64 -17.84 -1.34
N ASN A 138 2.23 -16.95 -0.54
CA ASN A 138 2.22 -17.08 0.92
C ASN A 138 0.78 -17.01 1.49
N TYR A 139 -0.08 -16.14 0.94
CA TYR A 139 -1.48 -16.08 1.34
C TYR A 139 -2.26 -17.36 0.97
N LEU A 140 -1.98 -17.94 -0.20
CA LEU A 140 -2.53 -19.22 -0.60
C LEU A 140 -2.14 -20.33 0.36
N LEU A 141 -0.88 -20.38 0.81
CA LEU A 141 -0.43 -21.36 1.81
C LEU A 141 -1.22 -21.24 3.11
N ALA A 142 -1.46 -20.00 3.57
CA ALA A 142 -2.25 -19.77 4.78
C ALA A 142 -3.72 -20.22 4.60
N LEU A 143 -4.33 -19.96 3.44
CA LEU A 143 -5.69 -20.42 3.12
C LEU A 143 -5.76 -21.95 2.99
N LEU A 144 -4.79 -22.58 2.32
CA LEU A 144 -4.73 -24.05 2.19
C LEU A 144 -4.60 -24.72 3.56
N ALA A 145 -3.79 -24.16 4.45
CA ALA A 145 -3.64 -24.66 5.83
C ALA A 145 -4.97 -24.61 6.60
N LYS A 146 -5.79 -23.57 6.43
CA LYS A 146 -7.15 -23.50 7.00
C LYS A 146 -8.07 -24.59 6.45
N GLY A 147 -7.88 -25.00 5.20
CA GLY A 147 -8.57 -26.14 4.59
C GLY A 147 -7.98 -27.52 4.96
N GLY A 148 -6.90 -27.57 5.77
CA GLY A 148 -6.20 -28.78 6.15
C GLY A 148 -5.26 -29.33 5.07
N LEU A 149 -4.91 -28.53 4.06
CA LEU A 149 -4.01 -28.91 2.98
C LEU A 149 -2.59 -28.39 3.26
N LYS A 150 -1.61 -29.14 2.76
CA LYS A 150 -0.18 -28.80 2.77
C LYS A 150 0.25 -28.32 1.39
N PRO A 151 1.35 -27.56 1.26
CA PRO A 151 1.86 -27.09 -0.03
C PRO A 151 2.05 -28.20 -1.08
N ARG A 152 2.45 -29.41 -0.64
CA ARG A 152 2.65 -30.61 -1.49
C ARG A 152 1.36 -31.29 -1.95
N ASP A 153 0.21 -30.90 -1.39
CA ASP A 153 -1.08 -31.50 -1.73
C ASP A 153 -1.69 -30.86 -3.00
N VAL A 154 -1.05 -29.85 -3.57
CA VAL A 154 -1.46 -29.13 -4.78
C VAL A 154 -0.30 -29.04 -5.78
N GLN A 155 -0.61 -28.71 -7.04
CA GLN A 155 0.37 -28.47 -8.10
C GLN A 155 0.50 -26.96 -8.36
N TRP A 156 1.70 -26.41 -8.21
CA TRP A 156 1.96 -25.00 -8.41
C TRP A 156 2.30 -24.70 -9.87
N ILE A 157 1.59 -23.74 -10.46
CA ILE A 157 1.80 -23.25 -11.83
C ILE A 157 2.27 -21.80 -11.77
N SER A 158 3.55 -21.54 -11.99
CA SER A 158 4.07 -20.18 -12.08
C SER A 158 3.72 -19.55 -13.42
N VAL A 159 3.04 -18.40 -13.40
CA VAL A 159 2.56 -17.69 -14.60
C VAL A 159 3.02 -16.22 -14.67
N GLY A 160 3.94 -15.83 -13.79
CA GLY A 160 4.40 -14.45 -13.65
C GLY A 160 3.57 -13.63 -12.67
N THR A 161 4.12 -12.50 -12.26
CA THR A 161 3.58 -11.70 -11.14
C THR A 161 2.32 -10.89 -11.49
N ASP A 162 1.95 -10.82 -12.78
CA ASP A 162 0.77 -10.08 -13.22
C ASP A 162 -0.53 -10.83 -12.83
N VAL A 163 -1.50 -10.07 -12.32
CA VAL A 163 -2.83 -10.60 -11.96
C VAL A 163 -3.59 -11.09 -13.19
N SER A 164 -3.41 -10.46 -14.35
CA SER A 164 -4.03 -10.84 -15.62
C SER A 164 -3.57 -12.23 -16.07
N GLY A 165 -2.28 -12.54 -15.93
CA GLY A 165 -1.72 -13.86 -16.24
C GLY A 165 -2.34 -14.97 -15.37
N ARG A 166 -2.54 -14.70 -14.08
CA ARG A 166 -3.19 -15.64 -13.18
C ARG A 166 -4.67 -15.83 -13.51
N ALA A 167 -5.40 -14.76 -13.80
CA ALA A 167 -6.79 -14.83 -14.23
C ALA A 167 -6.93 -15.63 -15.53
N ALA A 168 -6.06 -15.36 -16.53
CA ALA A 168 -6.04 -16.10 -17.79
C ALA A 168 -5.73 -17.60 -17.58
N ALA A 169 -4.79 -17.95 -16.70
CA ALA A 169 -4.49 -19.35 -16.40
C ALA A 169 -5.71 -20.11 -15.87
N LEU A 170 -6.54 -19.47 -15.01
CA LEU A 170 -7.78 -20.02 -14.51
C LEU A 170 -8.84 -20.13 -15.63
N THR A 171 -9.09 -19.03 -16.36
CA THR A 171 -10.18 -18.98 -17.36
C THR A 171 -9.93 -19.83 -18.60
N THR A 172 -8.67 -20.14 -18.91
CA THR A 172 -8.30 -21.06 -20.01
C THR A 172 -8.16 -22.52 -19.54
N GLY A 173 -8.43 -22.82 -18.26
CA GLY A 173 -8.30 -24.18 -17.71
C GLY A 173 -6.87 -24.66 -17.56
N ARG A 174 -5.87 -23.77 -17.67
CA ARG A 174 -4.45 -24.10 -17.41
C ARG A 174 -4.22 -24.32 -15.91
N ALA A 175 -4.97 -23.61 -15.06
CA ALA A 175 -5.02 -23.80 -13.62
C ALA A 175 -6.46 -24.01 -13.16
N ASP A 176 -6.63 -24.67 -12.02
CA ASP A 176 -7.93 -24.97 -11.43
C ASP A 176 -8.32 -23.96 -10.35
N ALA A 177 -7.35 -23.23 -9.79
CA ALA A 177 -7.57 -22.14 -8.84
C ALA A 177 -6.45 -21.10 -8.90
N THR A 178 -6.73 -19.92 -8.37
CA THR A 178 -5.73 -18.85 -8.18
C THR A 178 -6.22 -17.78 -7.22
N LEU A 179 -5.31 -16.94 -6.71
CA LEU A 179 -5.62 -15.80 -5.87
C LEU A 179 -5.57 -14.51 -6.72
N LEU A 180 -6.68 -13.77 -6.78
CA LEU A 180 -6.82 -12.56 -7.57
C LEU A 180 -7.20 -11.36 -6.71
N THR A 181 -6.81 -10.15 -7.13
CA THR A 181 -7.34 -8.89 -6.61
C THR A 181 -8.50 -8.39 -7.45
N ALA A 182 -9.35 -7.52 -6.88
CA ALA A 182 -10.35 -6.78 -7.66
C ALA A 182 -9.64 -5.77 -8.60
N PRO A 183 -10.19 -5.50 -9.79
CA PRO A 183 -11.45 -6.02 -10.34
C PRO A 183 -11.34 -7.38 -11.03
N ALA A 184 -10.13 -7.96 -11.16
CA ALA A 184 -9.92 -9.18 -11.94
C ALA A 184 -10.81 -10.34 -11.46
N TYR A 185 -10.96 -10.54 -10.15
CA TYR A 185 -11.80 -11.62 -9.66
C TYR A 185 -13.31 -11.38 -9.90
N PHE A 186 -13.78 -10.14 -10.01
CA PHE A 186 -15.18 -9.86 -10.38
C PHE A 186 -15.51 -10.42 -11.76
N LYS A 187 -14.63 -10.19 -12.77
CA LYS A 187 -14.80 -10.70 -14.14
C LYS A 187 -14.78 -12.22 -14.19
N VAL A 188 -13.94 -12.83 -13.38
CA VAL A 188 -13.84 -14.28 -13.27
C VAL A 188 -15.10 -14.85 -12.62
N GLU A 189 -15.62 -14.23 -11.57
CA GLU A 189 -16.84 -14.59 -10.87
C GLU A 189 -18.09 -14.46 -11.79
N GLU A 190 -18.20 -13.37 -12.55
CA GLU A 190 -19.26 -13.15 -13.56
C GLU A 190 -19.24 -14.21 -14.67
N SER A 191 -18.07 -14.81 -14.94
CA SER A 191 -17.92 -15.94 -15.86
C SER A 191 -18.28 -17.29 -15.23
N GLY A 192 -18.81 -17.30 -13.99
CA GLY A 192 -19.31 -18.45 -13.26
C GLY A 192 -18.25 -19.25 -12.50
N TYR A 193 -17.04 -18.74 -12.36
CA TYR A 193 -16.04 -19.30 -11.45
C TYR A 193 -16.42 -19.01 -9.99
N LYS A 194 -15.91 -19.80 -9.06
CA LYS A 194 -16.30 -19.72 -7.65
C LYS A 194 -15.29 -19.00 -6.80
N THR A 195 -15.75 -18.14 -5.91
CA THR A 195 -14.98 -17.59 -4.81
C THR A 195 -15.02 -18.59 -3.65
N LEU A 196 -13.88 -19.19 -3.33
CA LEU A 196 -13.76 -20.15 -2.20
C LEU A 196 -13.48 -19.43 -0.88
N ALA A 197 -12.77 -18.31 -0.92
CA ALA A 197 -12.44 -17.48 0.23
C ALA A 197 -12.10 -16.05 -0.19
N ASN A 198 -12.43 -15.08 0.67
CA ASN A 198 -11.93 -13.72 0.60
C ASN A 198 -10.97 -13.48 1.76
N LEU A 199 -9.78 -12.90 1.51
CA LEU A 199 -8.82 -12.60 2.58
C LEU A 199 -9.34 -11.57 3.58
N VAL A 200 -10.29 -10.73 3.19
CA VAL A 200 -10.93 -9.78 4.09
C VAL A 200 -11.62 -10.47 5.28
N ASP A 201 -12.07 -11.70 5.09
CA ASP A 201 -12.72 -12.52 6.12
C ASP A 201 -11.70 -13.29 7.00
N HIS A 202 -10.41 -13.16 6.70
CA HIS A 202 -9.31 -13.79 7.41
C HIS A 202 -8.33 -12.77 7.98
N PRO A 203 -8.70 -12.06 9.07
CA PRO A 203 -7.91 -10.95 9.63
C PRO A 203 -6.55 -11.39 10.22
N ASP A 204 -6.34 -12.69 10.40
CA ASP A 204 -5.08 -13.30 10.80
C ASP A 204 -4.08 -13.47 9.63
N ILE A 205 -4.54 -13.32 8.38
CA ILE A 205 -3.68 -13.30 7.20
C ILE A 205 -3.39 -11.84 6.85
N PHE A 206 -2.23 -11.36 7.27
CA PHE A 206 -1.81 -9.99 7.02
C PHE A 206 -1.32 -9.83 5.57
N ALA A 207 -2.12 -9.19 4.75
CA ALA A 207 -1.72 -8.76 3.40
C ALA A 207 -1.47 -7.24 3.43
N SER A 208 -0.35 -6.87 4.05
CA SER A 208 0.00 -5.48 4.31
C SER A 208 0.69 -4.83 3.10
N THR A 209 0.43 -3.54 2.90
CA THR A 209 1.16 -2.68 1.96
C THR A 209 1.92 -1.62 2.76
N ALA A 210 3.22 -1.52 2.53
CA ALA A 210 4.07 -0.63 3.30
C ALA A 210 4.89 0.31 2.40
N TYR A 211 5.46 1.35 3.02
CA TYR A 211 6.33 2.35 2.40
C TYR A 211 7.79 2.02 2.72
N MET A 212 8.61 1.84 1.71
CA MET A 212 10.04 1.67 1.86
C MET A 212 10.81 2.82 1.21
N MET A 213 11.78 3.33 1.91
CA MET A 213 12.65 4.43 1.48
C MET A 213 14.12 4.03 1.65
N LYS A 214 15.02 4.71 0.96
CA LYS A 214 16.46 4.59 1.22
C LYS A 214 16.84 5.43 2.44
N LYS A 215 17.60 4.87 3.38
CA LYS A 215 18.05 5.60 4.58
C LYS A 215 18.77 6.90 4.24
N SER A 216 19.55 6.94 3.15
CA SER A 216 20.21 8.17 2.69
C SER A 216 19.23 9.27 2.28
N ALA A 217 18.09 8.92 1.67
CA ALA A 217 17.05 9.92 1.33
C ALA A 217 16.39 10.48 2.59
N VAL A 218 16.16 9.62 3.60
CA VAL A 218 15.64 10.05 4.90
C VAL A 218 16.65 10.90 5.68
N THR A 219 17.94 10.58 5.58
CA THR A 219 19.01 11.40 6.20
C THR A 219 19.11 12.78 5.53
N ALA A 220 18.91 12.85 4.21
CA ALA A 220 18.94 14.12 3.47
C ALA A 220 17.72 15.01 3.79
N ASP A 221 16.54 14.42 3.99
CA ASP A 221 15.34 15.11 4.51
C ASP A 221 14.64 14.26 5.58
N PRO A 222 14.97 14.48 6.86
CA PRO A 222 14.38 13.72 7.97
C PRO A 222 12.86 13.91 8.12
N LYS A 223 12.27 14.93 7.48
CA LYS A 223 10.83 15.19 7.46
C LYS A 223 10.10 14.50 6.29
N LEU A 224 10.83 13.99 5.30
CA LEU A 224 10.23 13.38 4.11
C LEU A 224 9.25 12.23 4.43
N PRO A 225 9.57 11.28 5.34
CA PRO A 225 8.60 10.24 5.69
C PRO A 225 7.33 10.81 6.31
N GLU A 226 7.42 11.80 7.19
CA GLU A 226 6.24 12.45 7.80
C GLU A 226 5.39 13.16 6.77
N LYS A 227 6.01 13.94 5.85
CA LYS A 227 5.31 14.62 4.75
C LYS A 227 4.52 13.64 3.88
N LEU A 228 5.11 12.49 3.54
CA LEU A 228 4.45 11.44 2.76
C LEU A 228 3.29 10.80 3.53
N ILE A 229 3.49 10.46 4.81
CA ILE A 229 2.44 9.92 5.68
C ILE A 229 1.28 10.90 5.81
N GLN A 230 1.56 12.19 6.02
CA GLN A 230 0.53 13.23 6.12
C GLN A 230 -0.28 13.35 4.82
N ALA A 231 0.39 13.39 3.67
CA ALA A 231 -0.27 13.45 2.36
C ALA A 231 -1.17 12.23 2.12
N HIS A 232 -0.70 11.03 2.46
CA HIS A 232 -1.49 9.80 2.34
C HIS A 232 -2.65 9.75 3.34
N ALA A 233 -2.47 10.23 4.56
CA ALA A 233 -3.55 10.27 5.56
C ALA A 233 -4.69 11.21 5.11
N GLU A 234 -4.38 12.39 4.56
CA GLU A 234 -5.39 13.28 3.98
C GLU A 234 -6.07 12.66 2.75
N ALA A 235 -5.32 11.96 1.92
CA ALA A 235 -5.86 11.22 0.78
C ALA A 235 -6.82 10.11 1.24
N ILE A 236 -6.46 9.36 2.29
CA ILE A 236 -7.31 8.32 2.90
C ILE A 236 -8.58 8.93 3.50
N LYS A 237 -8.47 10.09 4.16
CA LYS A 237 -9.66 10.81 4.62
C LYS A 237 -10.58 11.14 3.45
N ARG A 238 -10.04 11.75 2.38
CA ARG A 238 -10.81 12.09 1.18
C ARG A 238 -11.41 10.86 0.52
N TYR A 239 -10.73 9.71 0.55
CA TYR A 239 -11.24 8.45 0.04
C TYR A 239 -12.57 8.08 0.68
N TYR A 240 -12.68 8.20 2.01
CA TYR A 240 -13.91 7.85 2.73
C TYR A 240 -15.00 8.92 2.63
N ASP A 241 -14.62 10.17 2.44
CA ASP A 241 -15.56 11.30 2.43
C ASP A 241 -16.15 11.57 1.03
N ASP A 242 -15.46 11.16 -0.04
CA ASP A 242 -15.81 11.53 -1.42
C ASP A 242 -15.56 10.39 -2.41
N LYS A 243 -16.56 9.50 -2.54
CA LYS A 243 -16.53 8.36 -3.47
C LYS A 243 -16.30 8.80 -4.91
N ALA A 244 -16.94 9.89 -5.35
CA ALA A 244 -16.85 10.35 -6.74
C ALA A 244 -15.41 10.76 -7.09
N PHE A 245 -14.75 11.51 -6.21
CA PHE A 245 -13.35 11.88 -6.36
C PHE A 245 -12.43 10.66 -6.30
N ALA A 246 -12.68 9.72 -5.39
CA ALA A 246 -11.89 8.50 -5.28
C ALA A 246 -11.94 7.68 -6.57
N VAL A 247 -13.12 7.42 -7.10
CA VAL A 247 -13.34 6.68 -8.35
C VAL A 247 -12.66 7.38 -9.53
N LYS A 248 -12.89 8.69 -9.68
CA LYS A 248 -12.26 9.50 -10.73
C LYS A 248 -10.74 9.44 -10.68
N SER A 249 -10.16 9.58 -9.49
CA SER A 249 -8.70 9.53 -9.29
C SER A 249 -8.10 8.17 -9.70
N PHE A 250 -8.78 7.08 -9.39
CA PHE A 250 -8.32 5.73 -9.79
C PHE A 250 -8.32 5.55 -11.31
N MET A 251 -9.39 6.00 -11.98
CA MET A 251 -9.57 5.85 -13.43
C MET A 251 -8.52 6.62 -14.26
N ILE A 252 -7.81 7.58 -13.68
CA ILE A 252 -6.67 8.25 -14.33
C ILE A 252 -5.52 7.27 -14.55
N TYR A 253 -5.30 6.36 -13.60
CA TYR A 253 -4.18 5.41 -13.58
C TYR A 253 -4.55 4.03 -14.15
N ASP A 254 -5.83 3.66 -14.08
CA ASP A 254 -6.35 2.42 -14.66
C ASP A 254 -7.48 2.72 -15.65
N LYS A 255 -7.13 2.77 -16.93
CA LYS A 255 -8.07 3.04 -18.03
C LYS A 255 -8.75 1.77 -18.60
N GLY A 256 -8.33 0.61 -18.13
CA GLY A 256 -8.86 -0.69 -18.57
C GLY A 256 -10.08 -1.17 -17.79
N THR A 257 -10.42 -0.49 -16.67
CA THR A 257 -11.53 -0.86 -15.81
C THR A 257 -12.68 0.14 -15.96
N SER A 258 -13.91 -0.35 -16.09
CA SER A 258 -15.09 0.51 -16.20
C SER A 258 -15.38 1.24 -14.89
N GLN A 259 -16.09 2.36 -14.95
CA GLN A 259 -16.48 3.11 -13.77
C GLN A 259 -17.26 2.24 -12.76
N ALA A 260 -18.22 1.43 -13.25
CA ALA A 260 -19.01 0.56 -12.40
C ALA A 260 -18.14 -0.47 -11.65
N GLU A 261 -17.14 -1.05 -12.31
CA GLU A 261 -16.18 -1.96 -11.67
C GLU A 261 -15.32 -1.22 -10.63
N VAL A 262 -14.85 0.00 -10.93
CA VAL A 262 -14.09 0.81 -9.97
C VAL A 262 -14.94 1.16 -8.75
N GLU A 263 -16.23 1.47 -8.93
CA GLU A 263 -17.16 1.71 -7.83
C GLU A 263 -17.36 0.47 -6.95
N ARG A 264 -17.44 -0.73 -7.53
CA ARG A 264 -17.47 -2.00 -6.78
C ARG A 264 -16.16 -2.20 -6.00
N VAL A 265 -15.01 -1.90 -6.61
CA VAL A 265 -13.71 -1.96 -5.92
C VAL A 265 -13.68 -0.95 -4.78
N TYR A 266 -14.18 0.27 -4.99
CA TYR A 266 -14.30 1.26 -3.92
C TYR A 266 -15.09 0.71 -2.72
N ASP A 267 -16.27 0.16 -2.95
CA ASP A 267 -17.13 -0.37 -1.89
C ASP A 267 -16.45 -1.53 -1.13
N LEU A 268 -15.67 -2.36 -1.83
CA LEU A 268 -14.88 -3.45 -1.25
C LEU A 268 -13.84 -2.95 -0.23
N TYR A 269 -13.20 -1.81 -0.50
CA TYR A 269 -12.21 -1.22 0.41
C TYR A 269 -12.85 -0.31 1.47
N ALA A 270 -13.92 0.39 1.12
CA ALA A 270 -14.55 1.37 1.99
C ALA A 270 -15.35 0.72 3.13
N LYS A 271 -16.14 -0.32 2.85
CA LYS A 271 -16.98 -1.00 3.86
C LYS A 271 -16.20 -1.51 5.09
N PRO A 272 -15.08 -2.24 4.94
CA PRO A 272 -14.29 -2.69 6.09
C PRO A 272 -13.31 -1.62 6.59
N MET A 273 -13.35 -0.40 6.05
CA MET A 273 -12.34 0.64 6.31
C MET A 273 -10.92 0.10 6.15
N ALA A 274 -10.62 -0.41 4.95
CA ALA A 274 -9.41 -1.17 4.68
C ALA A 274 -8.12 -0.36 4.83
N PHE A 275 -8.15 0.93 4.47
CA PHE A 275 -6.98 1.80 4.62
C PHE A 275 -6.79 2.25 6.06
N GLU A 276 -5.54 2.22 6.46
CA GLU A 276 -5.10 2.54 7.81
C GLU A 276 -5.06 4.06 8.02
N ARG A 277 -5.93 4.58 8.89
CA ARG A 277 -5.91 6.01 9.27
C ARG A 277 -4.65 6.40 10.03
N VAL A 278 -4.10 5.45 10.79
CA VAL A 278 -2.84 5.60 11.54
C VAL A 278 -1.91 4.47 11.09
N PRO A 279 -0.92 4.73 10.23
CA PRO A 279 -0.25 3.73 9.40
C PRO A 279 0.92 3.02 10.11
N TYR A 280 0.74 2.51 11.32
CA TYR A 280 1.76 1.70 11.99
C TYR A 280 2.03 0.38 11.24
N ILE A 281 3.31 0.00 11.16
CA ILE A 281 3.70 -1.37 10.82
C ILE A 281 3.51 -2.22 12.08
N LEU A 282 2.65 -3.23 12.00
CA LEU A 282 2.23 -4.02 13.15
C LEU A 282 3.17 -5.20 13.42
N ALA A 283 3.46 -5.49 14.69
CA ALA A 283 4.31 -6.61 15.08
C ALA A 283 3.77 -7.96 14.58
N ALA A 284 2.45 -8.15 14.64
CA ALA A 284 1.80 -9.36 14.12
C ALA A 284 1.95 -9.51 12.60
N ALA A 285 1.95 -8.41 11.83
CA ALA A 285 2.19 -8.44 10.39
C ALA A 285 3.65 -8.84 10.08
N VAL A 286 4.62 -8.27 10.79
CA VAL A 286 6.05 -8.62 10.65
C VAL A 286 6.26 -10.10 10.99
N LYS A 287 5.72 -10.57 12.10
CA LYS A 287 5.78 -11.97 12.52
C LYS A 287 5.17 -12.90 11.45
N SER A 288 3.97 -12.58 10.97
CA SER A 288 3.27 -13.34 9.93
C SER A 288 4.12 -13.46 8.65
N VAL A 289 4.72 -12.36 8.21
CA VAL A 289 5.61 -12.33 7.04
C VAL A 289 6.81 -13.27 7.22
N VAL A 290 7.44 -13.28 8.39
CA VAL A 290 8.61 -14.13 8.67
C VAL A 290 8.22 -15.61 8.77
N GLU A 291 7.07 -15.92 9.38
CA GLU A 291 6.63 -17.30 9.63
C GLU A 291 6.03 -17.97 8.39
N GLN A 292 5.42 -17.21 7.49
CA GLN A 292 4.71 -17.72 6.31
C GLN A 292 5.61 -17.89 5.08
N GLN A 293 6.92 -17.65 5.20
CA GLN A 293 7.84 -17.87 4.07
C GLN A 293 7.96 -19.37 3.74
N ALA A 294 7.57 -19.71 2.53
CA ALA A 294 7.58 -21.10 2.07
C ALA A 294 8.92 -21.54 1.49
N ASP A 295 9.69 -20.61 0.94
CA ASP A 295 11.06 -20.87 0.49
C ASP A 295 11.98 -20.99 1.70
N ALA A 296 12.64 -22.13 1.85
CA ALA A 296 13.46 -22.43 3.02
C ALA A 296 14.68 -21.49 3.17
N GLN A 297 15.25 -21.03 2.05
CA GLN A 297 16.39 -20.12 2.07
C GLN A 297 15.93 -18.70 2.48
N ILE A 298 14.85 -18.23 1.89
CA ILE A 298 14.23 -16.94 2.26
C ILE A 298 13.77 -16.96 3.73
N ALA A 299 13.13 -18.06 4.15
CA ALA A 299 12.67 -18.23 5.54
C ALA A 299 13.84 -18.18 6.53
N ALA A 300 14.95 -18.87 6.23
CA ALA A 300 16.14 -18.83 7.06
C ALA A 300 16.75 -17.43 7.14
N GLN A 301 16.88 -16.74 6.00
CA GLN A 301 17.36 -15.36 5.93
C GLN A 301 16.47 -14.40 6.74
N MET A 302 15.15 -14.47 6.55
CA MET A 302 14.19 -13.61 7.22
C MET A 302 14.17 -13.83 8.73
N LYS A 303 14.28 -15.09 9.19
CA LYS A 303 14.36 -15.43 10.61
C LYS A 303 15.65 -14.96 11.30
N ALA A 304 16.75 -14.96 10.56
CA ALA A 304 18.04 -14.52 11.06
C ALA A 304 18.19 -12.98 11.07
N TYR A 305 17.36 -12.26 10.34
CA TYR A 305 17.50 -10.82 10.19
C TYR A 305 16.79 -10.06 11.32
N ASP A 306 17.47 -9.07 11.89
CA ASP A 306 16.90 -8.15 12.88
C ASP A 306 16.17 -6.99 12.18
N PHE A 307 14.84 -7.10 12.09
CA PHE A 307 14.00 -6.10 11.43
C PHE A 307 13.90 -4.76 12.18
N HIS A 308 14.33 -4.65 13.43
CA HIS A 308 14.44 -3.36 14.12
C HIS A 308 15.43 -2.41 13.44
N LYS A 309 16.35 -2.94 12.65
CA LYS A 309 17.30 -2.14 11.87
C LYS A 309 16.69 -1.44 10.66
N VAL A 310 15.52 -1.89 10.20
CA VAL A 310 14.91 -1.45 8.93
C VAL A 310 13.42 -1.10 9.02
N ILE A 311 12.78 -1.31 10.15
CA ILE A 311 11.40 -0.86 10.41
C ILE A 311 11.43 0.26 11.43
N ASP A 312 10.89 1.42 11.07
CA ASP A 312 10.89 2.61 11.91
C ASP A 312 9.49 3.25 11.98
N ASN A 313 8.76 2.94 13.04
CA ASN A 313 7.46 3.52 13.34
C ASN A 313 7.55 4.91 14.00
N SER A 314 8.74 5.44 14.28
CA SER A 314 8.91 6.73 14.99
C SER A 314 8.30 7.90 14.23
N TYR A 315 8.22 7.83 12.89
CA TYR A 315 7.56 8.85 12.07
C TYR A 315 6.06 8.92 12.32
N VAL A 316 5.41 7.78 12.48
CA VAL A 316 3.99 7.70 12.84
C VAL A 316 3.80 8.16 14.29
N GLU A 317 4.68 7.75 15.21
CA GLU A 317 4.63 8.13 16.62
C GLU A 317 4.76 9.65 16.82
N ARG A 318 5.64 10.34 16.07
CA ARG A 318 5.75 11.79 16.13
C ARG A 318 4.45 12.47 15.67
N LEU A 319 3.85 12.03 14.57
CA LEU A 319 2.58 12.57 14.07
C LEU A 319 1.42 12.32 15.05
N VAL A 320 1.41 11.18 15.75
CA VAL A 320 0.47 10.91 16.85
C VAL A 320 0.68 11.89 17.99
N LYS A 321 1.93 12.06 18.45
CA LYS A 321 2.30 12.99 19.53
C LYS A 321 1.94 14.45 19.21
N ASP A 322 2.10 14.85 17.95
CA ASP A 322 1.77 16.20 17.47
C ASP A 322 0.25 16.41 17.25
N GLY A 323 -0.56 15.38 17.53
CA GLY A 323 -2.03 15.42 17.39
C GLY A 323 -2.53 15.49 15.95
N PHE A 324 -1.67 15.16 14.97
CA PHE A 324 -2.01 15.28 13.55
C PHE A 324 -3.25 14.46 13.17
N PHE A 325 -3.30 13.19 13.56
CA PHE A 325 -4.43 12.31 13.18
C PHE A 325 -5.73 12.70 13.89
N GLU A 326 -5.68 13.14 15.16
CA GLU A 326 -6.86 13.62 15.86
C GLU A 326 -7.41 14.92 15.22
N LYS A 327 -6.53 15.82 14.79
CA LYS A 327 -6.89 17.02 14.04
C LYS A 327 -7.53 16.71 12.70
N LEU A 328 -7.02 15.67 12.01
CA LEU A 328 -7.48 15.27 10.68
C LEU A 328 -8.80 14.48 10.72
N TYR A 329 -8.91 13.48 11.57
CA TYR A 329 -10.02 12.52 11.60
C TYR A 329 -11.02 12.75 12.74
N GLY A 330 -10.74 13.70 13.63
CA GLY A 330 -11.53 13.97 14.84
C GLY A 330 -11.18 13.03 16.01
N PRO A 331 -11.79 13.26 17.17
CA PRO A 331 -11.45 12.55 18.43
C PRO A 331 -11.64 11.03 18.36
N SER A 332 -12.51 10.54 17.48
CA SER A 332 -12.78 9.10 17.34
C SER A 332 -11.59 8.27 16.92
N VAL A 333 -10.54 8.87 16.32
CA VAL A 333 -9.33 8.15 15.90
C VAL A 333 -8.43 7.81 17.09
N LYS A 334 -8.60 8.46 18.25
CA LYS A 334 -7.72 8.27 19.42
C LYS A 334 -7.69 6.82 19.90
N ALA A 335 -8.83 6.17 20.01
CA ALA A 335 -8.88 4.76 20.42
C ALA A 335 -8.13 3.84 19.45
N GLU A 336 -8.18 4.15 18.15
CA GLU A 336 -7.42 3.43 17.12
C GLU A 336 -5.91 3.69 17.27
N GLN A 337 -5.50 4.94 17.48
CA GLN A 337 -4.11 5.32 17.73
C GLN A 337 -3.54 4.53 18.91
N ASP A 338 -4.22 4.59 20.07
CA ASP A 338 -3.76 3.96 21.31
C ASP A 338 -3.67 2.43 21.16
N ARG A 339 -4.63 1.83 20.47
CA ARG A 339 -4.61 0.39 20.15
C ARG A 339 -3.44 0.03 19.25
N LYS A 340 -3.25 0.75 18.15
CA LYS A 340 -2.19 0.46 17.17
C LYS A 340 -0.80 0.73 17.70
N ALA A 341 -0.61 1.76 18.53
CA ALA A 341 0.65 2.03 19.19
C ALA A 341 1.10 0.86 20.10
N LYS A 342 0.15 0.14 20.72
CA LYS A 342 0.43 -1.07 21.50
C LYS A 342 0.78 -2.28 20.62
N LEU A 343 0.26 -2.34 19.40
CA LEU A 343 0.45 -3.43 18.44
C LEU A 343 1.58 -3.17 17.45
N ALA A 344 2.15 -1.97 17.45
CA ALA A 344 3.24 -1.58 16.57
C ALA A 344 4.48 -2.46 16.77
N PHE A 345 5.18 -2.74 15.70
CA PHE A 345 6.52 -3.32 15.77
C PHE A 345 7.48 -2.30 16.39
N LYS A 346 8.18 -2.69 17.47
CA LYS A 346 9.08 -1.84 18.29
C LYS A 346 10.44 -2.46 18.34
#